data_793b17ff836738827d250c5e3a73e439
#
_entry.id   793b17ff836738827d250c5e3a73e439
#
_cell.length_a   1.000
_cell.length_b   1.000
_cell.length_c   1.000
_cell.angle_alpha   90.00
_cell.angle_beta   90.00
_cell.angle_gamma   90.00
#
_symmetry.space_group_name_H-M   'P 1'
#
loop_
_entity.id
_entity.type
_entity.pdbx_description
1 polymer ?
#
loop_
_entity_poly.entity_id
_entity_poly.type
_entity_poly.pdbx_seq_one_letter_code
_entity_poly.pdbx_strand_id
1 'polypeptide(L)'
;MLIRRETPADIPAVFALTAAAFARAGIPVPVEAALLEELRDCEGWLPELSLVAVNGQDEAVGHVICTRGHIGTAPVLGLGPLSVHPDHQRRGVGRALVHTALGAADARGEPLVALLGSPAYYGRYGFRPSTHYGITAPDPAYGDCFQVRTLSAYEPALRGTFAYAAPFDHL
;
A
#
# COMPACT_ATOMS: atom_id res chain seq x y z
N MET A 1 -4.88 15.46 -13.20
CA MET A 1 -4.96 14.38 -12.20
C MET A 1 -4.95 15.01 -10.81
N LEU A 2 -5.87 14.63 -9.97
CA LEU A 2 -5.94 15.00 -8.55
C LEU A 2 -5.84 13.73 -7.70
N ILE A 3 -5.09 13.79 -6.59
CA ILE A 3 -5.09 12.73 -5.58
C ILE A 3 -5.80 13.27 -4.34
N ARG A 4 -6.78 12.52 -3.86
CA ARG A 4 -7.57 12.84 -2.69
C ARG A 4 -7.90 11.59 -1.88
N ARG A 5 -8.43 11.77 -0.68
CA ARG A 5 -8.97 10.65 0.11
C ARG A 5 -10.08 9.95 -0.65
N GLU A 6 -10.12 8.64 -0.50
CA GLU A 6 -11.24 7.83 -0.93
C GLU A 6 -12.50 8.20 -0.15
N THR A 7 -13.64 8.22 -0.84
CA THR A 7 -14.97 8.39 -0.26
C THR A 7 -15.81 7.13 -0.51
N PRO A 8 -16.89 6.90 0.22
CA PRO A 8 -17.77 5.75 -0.04
C PRO A 8 -18.27 5.67 -1.50
N ALA A 9 -18.42 6.81 -2.17
CA ALA A 9 -18.82 6.85 -3.57
C ALA A 9 -17.78 6.29 -4.54
N ASP A 10 -16.50 6.27 -4.14
CA ASP A 10 -15.41 5.76 -4.98
C ASP A 10 -15.28 4.23 -4.91
N ILE A 11 -15.83 3.57 -3.89
CA ILE A 11 -15.62 2.14 -3.61
C ILE A 11 -15.90 1.25 -4.83
N PRO A 12 -17.01 1.38 -5.57
CA PRO A 12 -17.24 0.54 -6.75
C PRO A 12 -16.21 0.76 -7.86
N ALA A 13 -15.79 2.01 -8.09
CA ALA A 13 -14.79 2.34 -9.11
C ALA A 13 -13.40 1.84 -8.70
N VAL A 14 -13.02 1.98 -7.42
CA VAL A 14 -11.76 1.46 -6.87
C VAL A 14 -11.71 -0.06 -6.95
N PHE A 15 -12.81 -0.76 -6.64
CA PHE A 15 -12.88 -2.21 -6.81
C PHE A 15 -12.65 -2.61 -8.29
N ALA A 16 -13.37 -1.97 -9.21
CA ALA A 16 -13.27 -2.27 -10.64
C ALA A 16 -11.86 -2.00 -11.20
N LEU A 17 -11.25 -0.85 -10.87
CA LEU A 17 -9.90 -0.53 -11.33
C LEU A 17 -8.84 -1.47 -10.74
N THR A 18 -9.00 -1.89 -9.48
CA THR A 18 -8.09 -2.84 -8.84
C THR A 18 -8.23 -4.22 -9.48
N ALA A 19 -9.45 -4.68 -9.72
CA ALA A 19 -9.69 -5.92 -10.44
C ALA A 19 -9.07 -5.89 -11.85
N ALA A 20 -9.18 -4.78 -12.57
CA ALA A 20 -8.55 -4.61 -13.88
C ALA A 20 -7.02 -4.59 -13.81
N ALA A 21 -6.44 -3.91 -12.80
CA ALA A 21 -4.99 -3.81 -12.63
C ALA A 21 -4.33 -5.15 -12.31
N PHE A 22 -5.00 -6.02 -11.58
CA PHE A 22 -4.50 -7.33 -11.16
C PHE A 22 -5.14 -8.50 -11.92
N ALA A 23 -5.84 -8.22 -13.02
CA ALA A 23 -6.50 -9.26 -13.83
C ALA A 23 -5.53 -10.38 -14.24
N ARG A 24 -5.93 -11.63 -14.02
CA ARG A 24 -5.19 -12.82 -14.41
C ARG A 24 -6.13 -13.80 -15.11
N ALA A 25 -5.63 -14.52 -16.12
CA ALA A 25 -6.42 -15.50 -16.85
C ALA A 25 -6.98 -16.57 -15.90
N GLY A 26 -8.28 -16.81 -15.99
CA GLY A 26 -8.96 -17.83 -15.19
C GLY A 26 -9.32 -17.43 -13.77
N ILE A 27 -9.02 -16.19 -13.35
CA ILE A 27 -9.39 -15.67 -12.02
C ILE A 27 -10.44 -14.58 -12.20
N PRO A 28 -11.73 -14.84 -11.84
CA PRO A 28 -12.80 -13.87 -12.03
C PRO A 28 -12.63 -12.57 -11.22
N VAL A 29 -12.19 -12.72 -9.97
CA VAL A 29 -11.92 -11.58 -9.06
C VAL A 29 -10.53 -11.77 -8.45
N PRO A 30 -9.57 -10.88 -8.73
CA PRO A 30 -8.27 -10.92 -8.08
C PRO A 30 -8.39 -10.75 -6.57
N VAL A 31 -7.52 -11.45 -5.82
CA VAL A 31 -7.51 -11.37 -4.35
C VAL A 31 -7.28 -9.94 -3.85
N GLU A 32 -6.55 -9.14 -4.61
CA GLU A 32 -6.25 -7.75 -4.28
C GLU A 32 -7.53 -6.87 -4.23
N ALA A 33 -8.52 -7.14 -5.08
CA ALA A 33 -9.79 -6.41 -5.08
C ALA A 33 -10.67 -6.83 -3.90
N ALA A 34 -10.75 -8.11 -3.58
CA ALA A 34 -11.47 -8.62 -2.42
C ALA A 34 -10.82 -8.14 -1.11
N LEU A 35 -9.49 -8.15 -1.04
CA LEU A 35 -8.73 -7.66 0.11
C LEU A 35 -9.09 -6.21 0.49
N LEU A 36 -9.34 -5.33 -0.49
CA LEU A 36 -9.71 -3.94 -0.20
C LEU A 36 -11.01 -3.83 0.59
N GLU A 37 -11.98 -4.70 0.35
CA GLU A 37 -13.23 -4.71 1.10
C GLU A 37 -12.99 -5.12 2.55
N GLU A 38 -12.22 -6.19 2.76
CA GLU A 38 -11.85 -6.65 4.09
C GLU A 38 -11.02 -5.63 4.86
N LEU A 39 -10.11 -4.92 4.19
CA LEU A 39 -9.28 -3.89 4.82
C LEU A 39 -10.10 -2.69 5.30
N ARG A 40 -11.17 -2.31 4.59
CA ARG A 40 -12.06 -1.22 5.03
C ARG A 40 -12.82 -1.56 6.30
N ASP A 41 -13.06 -2.83 6.56
CA ASP A 41 -13.82 -3.32 7.73
C ASP A 41 -12.92 -3.76 8.90
N CYS A 42 -11.59 -3.74 8.74
CA CYS A 42 -10.67 -4.19 9.78
C CYS A 42 -10.26 -3.07 10.75
N GLU A 43 -9.75 -3.44 11.92
CA GLU A 43 -9.23 -2.49 12.92
C GLU A 43 -8.03 -1.67 12.41
N GLY A 44 -7.31 -2.20 11.44
CA GLY A 44 -6.17 -1.53 10.82
C GLY A 44 -6.53 -0.46 9.79
N TRP A 45 -7.82 -0.24 9.53
CA TRP A 45 -8.28 0.75 8.58
C TRP A 45 -7.91 2.18 8.97
N LEU A 46 -7.28 2.91 8.05
CA LEU A 46 -6.90 4.31 8.21
C LEU A 46 -7.43 5.11 7.00
N PRO A 47 -8.65 5.67 7.11
CA PRO A 47 -9.29 6.33 5.97
C PRO A 47 -8.49 7.50 5.40
N GLU A 48 -7.64 8.14 6.20
CA GLU A 48 -6.75 9.23 5.75
C GLU A 48 -5.63 8.74 4.84
N LEU A 49 -5.35 7.44 4.83
CA LEU A 49 -4.31 6.80 4.03
C LEU A 49 -4.87 5.88 2.95
N SER A 50 -6.17 5.99 2.65
CA SER A 50 -6.79 5.44 1.45
C SER A 50 -6.96 6.56 0.44
N LEU A 51 -6.19 6.50 -0.66
CA LEU A 51 -6.05 7.59 -1.60
C LEU A 51 -6.45 7.15 -3.01
N VAL A 52 -7.28 7.95 -3.65
CA VAL A 52 -7.71 7.76 -5.02
C VAL A 52 -7.13 8.84 -5.93
N ALA A 53 -6.60 8.44 -7.08
CA ALA A 53 -6.21 9.34 -8.16
C ALA A 53 -7.37 9.44 -9.15
N VAL A 54 -7.83 10.67 -9.42
CA VAL A 54 -8.88 10.95 -10.38
C VAL A 54 -8.35 11.76 -11.56
N ASN A 55 -8.87 11.49 -12.76
CA ASN A 55 -8.52 12.23 -13.97
C ASN A 55 -9.31 13.55 -14.09
N GLY A 56 -9.20 14.23 -15.24
CA GLY A 56 -9.92 15.48 -15.49
C GLY A 56 -11.44 15.35 -15.64
N GLN A 57 -11.95 14.13 -15.78
CA GLN A 57 -13.37 13.79 -15.84
C GLN A 57 -13.92 13.28 -14.50
N ASP A 58 -13.12 13.40 -13.41
CA ASP A 58 -13.43 12.86 -12.08
C ASP A 58 -13.58 11.33 -12.02
N GLU A 59 -12.94 10.62 -12.96
CA GLU A 59 -12.92 9.16 -12.98
C GLU A 59 -11.73 8.63 -12.17
N ALA A 60 -11.94 7.63 -11.33
CA ALA A 60 -10.88 6.95 -10.58
C ALA A 60 -9.96 6.16 -11.53
N VAL A 61 -8.69 6.51 -11.56
CA VAL A 61 -7.67 5.90 -12.44
C VAL A 61 -6.55 5.19 -11.67
N GLY A 62 -6.50 5.36 -10.37
CA GLY A 62 -5.55 4.67 -9.49
C GLY A 62 -5.96 4.77 -8.02
N HIS A 63 -5.43 3.86 -7.22
CA HIS A 63 -5.70 3.78 -5.79
C HIS A 63 -4.49 3.23 -5.04
N VAL A 64 -4.27 3.71 -3.83
CA VAL A 64 -3.30 3.17 -2.88
C VAL A 64 -3.87 3.23 -1.47
N ILE A 65 -3.54 2.26 -0.66
CA ILE A 65 -3.94 2.20 0.74
C ILE A 65 -2.74 1.88 1.63
N CYS A 66 -2.65 2.54 2.77
CA CYS A 66 -1.84 2.09 3.90
C CYS A 66 -2.74 1.74 5.06
N THR A 67 -2.45 0.60 5.70
CA THR A 67 -3.18 0.12 6.88
C THR A 67 -2.23 -0.09 8.04
N ARG A 68 -2.79 -0.15 9.24
CA ARG A 68 -2.03 -0.36 10.48
C ARG A 68 -1.42 -1.75 10.50
N GLY A 69 -0.10 -1.81 10.57
CA GLY A 69 0.69 -2.98 10.92
C GLY A 69 1.43 -2.76 12.23
N HIS A 70 2.20 -3.75 12.64
CA HIS A 70 2.98 -3.70 13.88
C HIS A 70 4.36 -4.35 13.72
N ILE A 71 5.32 -3.86 14.50
CA ILE A 71 6.58 -4.55 14.79
C ILE A 71 6.59 -4.75 16.30
N GLY A 72 6.36 -5.98 16.77
CA GLY A 72 6.04 -6.21 18.19
C GLY A 72 4.78 -5.43 18.56
N THR A 73 4.86 -4.52 19.53
CA THR A 73 3.77 -3.63 19.94
C THR A 73 3.81 -2.25 19.27
N ALA A 74 4.87 -1.95 18.52
CA ALA A 74 5.03 -0.65 17.87
C ALA A 74 4.15 -0.55 16.63
N PRO A 75 3.29 0.48 16.50
CA PRO A 75 2.47 0.68 15.32
C PRO A 75 3.32 1.19 14.16
N VAL A 76 3.10 0.60 13.00
CA VAL A 76 3.74 0.96 11.72
C VAL A 76 2.72 0.88 10.60
N LEU A 77 3.11 1.09 9.35
CA LEU A 77 2.22 1.01 8.20
C LEU A 77 2.63 -0.10 7.24
N GLY A 78 1.63 -0.80 6.70
CA GLY A 78 1.74 -1.63 5.51
C GLY A 78 1.07 -0.94 4.32
N LEU A 79 1.77 -0.84 3.18
CA LEU A 79 1.24 -0.27 1.95
C LEU A 79 0.84 -1.39 1.00
N GLY A 80 -0.37 -1.33 0.52
CA GLY A 80 -0.92 -2.20 -0.50
C GLY A 80 -2.39 -2.56 -0.25
N PRO A 81 -3.11 -2.85 -1.33
CA PRO A 81 -2.69 -2.79 -2.74
C PRO A 81 -2.41 -1.37 -3.25
N LEU A 82 -1.54 -1.29 -4.25
CA LEU A 82 -1.38 -0.14 -5.14
C LEU A 82 -1.88 -0.56 -6.52
N SER A 83 -2.86 0.11 -7.05
CA SER A 83 -3.44 -0.21 -8.36
C SER A 83 -3.54 1.03 -9.26
N VAL A 84 -3.27 0.82 -10.55
CA VAL A 84 -3.48 1.82 -11.60
C VAL A 84 -4.20 1.12 -12.74
N HIS A 85 -5.31 1.71 -13.21
CA HIS A 85 -6.06 1.17 -14.34
C HIS A 85 -5.13 0.96 -15.54
N PRO A 86 -5.20 -0.18 -16.25
CA PRO A 86 -4.27 -0.51 -17.34
C PRO A 86 -4.07 0.62 -18.36
N ASP A 87 -5.14 1.31 -18.76
CA ASP A 87 -5.09 2.39 -19.73
C ASP A 87 -4.38 3.66 -19.22
N HIS A 88 -4.13 3.75 -17.91
CA HIS A 88 -3.49 4.88 -17.24
C HIS A 88 -2.11 4.56 -16.66
N GLN A 89 -1.62 3.34 -16.85
CA GLN A 89 -0.29 2.94 -16.43
C GLN A 89 0.80 3.66 -17.23
N ARG A 90 2.02 3.72 -16.66
CA ARG A 90 3.21 4.38 -17.23
C ARG A 90 3.04 5.89 -17.51
N ARG A 91 2.05 6.52 -16.91
CA ARG A 91 1.77 7.97 -16.99
C ARG A 91 2.03 8.70 -15.68
N GLY A 92 2.72 8.07 -14.74
CA GLY A 92 3.10 8.66 -13.46
C GLY A 92 2.05 8.55 -12.35
N VAL A 93 0.89 7.93 -12.59
CA VAL A 93 -0.19 7.80 -11.58
C VAL A 93 0.30 7.05 -10.34
N GLY A 94 0.89 5.86 -10.52
CA GLY A 94 1.42 5.06 -9.40
C GLY A 94 2.51 5.79 -8.63
N ARG A 95 3.40 6.50 -9.32
CA ARG A 95 4.44 7.33 -8.69
C ARG A 95 3.84 8.42 -7.82
N ALA A 96 2.86 9.14 -8.33
CA ALA A 96 2.20 10.21 -7.59
C ALA A 96 1.46 9.67 -6.35
N LEU A 97 0.79 8.53 -6.47
CA LEU A 97 0.11 7.86 -5.35
C LEU A 97 1.11 7.46 -4.25
N VAL A 98 2.25 6.85 -4.61
CA VAL A 98 3.28 6.46 -3.64
C VAL A 98 3.84 7.68 -2.91
N HIS A 99 4.21 8.74 -3.64
CA HIS A 99 4.71 9.97 -3.01
C HIS A 99 3.69 10.63 -2.08
N THR A 100 2.41 10.65 -2.49
CA THR A 100 1.35 11.22 -1.66
C THR A 100 1.13 10.39 -0.40
N ALA A 101 1.11 9.07 -0.51
CA ALA A 101 0.97 8.18 0.65
C ALA A 101 2.14 8.31 1.62
N LEU A 102 3.38 8.35 1.13
CA LEU A 102 4.56 8.54 1.96
C LEU A 102 4.56 9.91 2.67
N GLY A 103 4.20 10.98 1.96
CA GLY A 103 4.08 12.31 2.54
C GLY A 103 3.00 12.40 3.61
N ALA A 104 1.84 11.78 3.37
CA ALA A 104 0.75 11.71 4.35
C ALA A 104 1.15 10.90 5.58
N ALA A 105 1.84 9.77 5.40
CA ALA A 105 2.36 8.96 6.50
C ALA A 105 3.38 9.72 7.33
N ASP A 106 4.32 10.43 6.69
CA ASP A 106 5.34 11.22 7.38
C ASP A 106 4.72 12.37 8.18
N ALA A 107 3.75 13.08 7.59
CA ALA A 107 3.00 14.14 8.26
C ALA A 107 2.21 13.65 9.51
N ARG A 108 1.83 12.37 9.55
CA ARG A 108 1.18 11.74 10.70
C ARG A 108 2.16 11.31 11.80
N GLY A 109 3.47 11.42 11.57
CA GLY A 109 4.49 10.94 12.50
C GLY A 109 4.67 9.42 12.48
N GLU A 110 4.29 8.75 11.42
CA GLU A 110 4.52 7.33 11.27
C GLU A 110 6.02 7.02 11.10
N PRO A 111 6.56 5.98 11.75
CA PRO A 111 8.01 5.75 11.68
C PRO A 111 8.46 5.14 10.37
N LEU A 112 7.66 4.29 9.75
CA LEU A 112 8.00 3.62 8.50
C LEU A 112 6.76 3.09 7.77
N VAL A 113 6.96 2.77 6.50
CA VAL A 113 6.02 2.07 5.64
C VAL A 113 6.70 0.81 5.10
N ALA A 114 6.04 -0.33 5.24
CA ALA A 114 6.49 -1.61 4.67
C ALA A 114 5.59 -2.04 3.52
N LEU A 115 6.14 -2.78 2.58
CA LEU A 115 5.40 -3.37 1.47
C LEU A 115 6.07 -4.63 0.92
N LEU A 116 5.29 -5.42 0.20
CA LEU A 116 5.76 -6.52 -0.64
C LEU A 116 5.67 -6.11 -2.11
N GLY A 117 6.79 -6.08 -2.81
CA GLY A 117 6.79 -5.69 -4.21
C GLY A 117 8.17 -5.75 -4.87
N SER A 118 8.25 -5.38 -6.14
CA SER A 118 9.49 -5.41 -6.90
C SER A 118 10.50 -4.36 -6.38
N PRO A 119 11.71 -4.76 -5.98
CA PRO A 119 12.79 -3.82 -5.62
C PRO A 119 13.14 -2.85 -6.76
N ALA A 120 13.07 -3.31 -8.02
CA ALA A 120 13.30 -2.47 -9.19
C ALA A 120 12.29 -1.33 -9.32
N TYR A 121 11.05 -1.57 -8.86
CA TYR A 121 10.01 -0.53 -8.87
C TYR A 121 10.09 0.37 -7.64
N TYR A 122 10.10 -0.21 -6.44
CA TYR A 122 9.98 0.56 -5.19
C TYR A 122 11.28 1.16 -4.69
N GLY A 123 12.43 0.66 -5.11
CA GLY A 123 13.73 1.22 -4.75
C GLY A 123 13.90 2.70 -5.13
N ARG A 124 13.27 3.13 -6.22
CA ARG A 124 13.27 4.54 -6.66
C ARG A 124 12.57 5.51 -5.68
N TYR A 125 11.73 4.98 -4.79
CA TYR A 125 11.05 5.75 -3.74
C TYR A 125 11.75 5.64 -2.38
N GLY A 126 12.94 5.07 -2.35
CA GLY A 126 13.74 4.89 -1.15
C GLY A 126 13.38 3.68 -0.30
N PHE A 127 12.55 2.76 -0.82
CA PHE A 127 12.36 1.46 -0.19
C PHE A 127 13.61 0.61 -0.32
N ARG A 128 13.94 -0.13 0.74
CA ARG A 128 15.06 -1.08 0.80
C ARG A 128 14.59 -2.40 1.41
N PRO A 129 15.27 -3.52 1.14
CA PRO A 129 14.98 -4.78 1.82
C PRO A 129 14.88 -4.57 3.33
N SER A 130 13.86 -5.14 3.96
CA SER A 130 13.55 -4.91 5.37
C SER A 130 14.70 -5.34 6.31
N THR A 131 15.49 -6.33 5.88
CA THR A 131 16.67 -6.82 6.61
C THR A 131 17.73 -5.74 6.81
N HIS A 132 17.79 -4.73 5.94
CA HIS A 132 18.67 -3.57 6.09
C HIS A 132 18.40 -2.80 7.41
N TYR A 133 17.18 -2.88 7.92
CA TYR A 133 16.76 -2.21 9.15
C TYR A 133 16.57 -3.18 10.33
N GLY A 134 16.93 -4.46 10.18
CA GLY A 134 16.70 -5.48 11.21
C GLY A 134 15.20 -5.80 11.39
N ILE A 135 14.41 -5.62 10.35
CA ILE A 135 12.99 -5.94 10.31
C ILE A 135 12.79 -7.24 9.55
N THR A 136 12.14 -8.20 10.20
CA THR A 136 11.87 -9.52 9.63
C THR A 136 10.55 -9.49 8.90
N ALA A 137 10.53 -10.03 7.68
CA ALA A 137 9.30 -10.19 6.90
C ALA A 137 8.32 -11.15 7.58
N PRO A 138 7.00 -11.00 7.36
CA PRO A 138 6.00 -11.95 7.86
C PRO A 138 6.23 -13.38 7.36
N ASP A 139 6.68 -13.52 6.11
CA ASP A 139 7.03 -14.79 5.49
C ASP A 139 8.48 -14.70 4.96
N PRO A 140 9.37 -15.62 5.35
CA PRO A 140 10.73 -15.68 4.83
C PRO A 140 10.81 -15.81 3.30
N ALA A 141 9.81 -16.38 2.65
CA ALA A 141 9.76 -16.53 1.21
C ALA A 141 9.69 -15.18 0.46
N TYR A 142 9.32 -14.10 1.13
CA TYR A 142 9.29 -12.77 0.51
C TYR A 142 10.68 -12.22 0.17
N GLY A 143 11.71 -12.63 0.89
CA GLY A 143 13.09 -12.23 0.64
C GLY A 143 13.22 -10.71 0.52
N ASP A 144 14.01 -10.26 -0.46
CA ASP A 144 14.26 -8.84 -0.72
C ASP A 144 13.05 -8.08 -1.29
N CYS A 145 11.98 -8.79 -1.67
CA CYS A 145 10.73 -8.16 -2.10
C CYS A 145 9.94 -7.56 -0.95
N PHE A 146 10.20 -7.99 0.29
CA PHE A 146 9.66 -7.30 1.47
C PHE A 146 10.56 -6.13 1.83
N GLN A 147 10.02 -4.93 1.69
CA GLN A 147 10.79 -3.70 1.73
C GLN A 147 10.22 -2.70 2.72
N VAL A 148 11.07 -1.83 3.22
CA VAL A 148 10.74 -0.78 4.18
C VAL A 148 11.25 0.57 3.68
N ARG A 149 10.43 1.59 3.84
CA ARG A 149 10.79 3.00 3.72
C ARG A 149 10.70 3.64 5.09
N THR A 150 11.82 4.07 5.64
CA THR A 150 11.85 4.82 6.90
C THR A 150 11.42 6.27 6.69
N LEU A 151 10.72 6.84 7.66
CA LEU A 151 10.22 8.20 7.66
C LEU A 151 10.91 9.04 8.75
N SER A 152 10.53 10.31 8.89
CA SER A 152 11.20 11.24 9.80
C SER A 152 11.18 10.81 11.28
N ALA A 153 10.14 10.11 11.70
CA ALA A 153 9.99 9.62 13.06
C ALA A 153 10.65 8.24 13.32
N TYR A 154 11.34 7.68 12.33
CA TYR A 154 11.99 6.38 12.48
C TYR A 154 13.15 6.44 13.47
N GLU A 155 13.20 5.42 14.34
CA GLU A 155 14.31 5.18 15.25
C GLU A 155 14.92 3.78 15.02
N PRO A 156 16.25 3.64 14.96
CA PRO A 156 16.93 2.37 14.68
C PRO A 156 16.66 1.25 15.69
N ALA A 157 16.18 1.58 16.89
CA ALA A 157 15.75 0.61 17.89
C ALA A 157 14.47 -0.17 17.48
N LEU A 158 13.72 0.33 16.49
CA LEU A 158 12.53 -0.32 15.97
C LEU A 158 12.94 -1.52 15.09
N ARG A 159 12.98 -2.70 15.68
CA ARG A 159 13.40 -3.97 15.07
C ARG A 159 12.44 -5.08 15.46
N GLY A 160 12.42 -6.13 14.68
CA GLY A 160 11.61 -7.32 14.93
C GLY A 160 10.77 -7.74 13.74
N THR A 161 9.83 -8.65 13.97
CA THR A 161 8.96 -9.18 12.92
C THR A 161 7.82 -8.23 12.64
N PHE A 162 7.64 -7.91 11.36
CA PHE A 162 6.50 -7.13 10.88
C PHE A 162 5.25 -8.01 10.79
N ALA A 163 4.12 -7.45 11.21
CA ALA A 163 2.79 -8.02 11.00
C ALA A 163 1.90 -7.01 10.27
N TYR A 164 1.27 -7.45 9.20
CA TYR A 164 0.23 -6.68 8.48
C TYR A 164 -1.08 -6.61 9.30
N ALA A 165 -2.03 -5.80 8.83
CA ALA A 165 -3.43 -5.92 9.24
C ALA A 165 -3.97 -7.34 8.96
N ALA A 166 -4.86 -7.83 9.82
CA ALA A 166 -5.34 -9.22 9.78
C ALA A 166 -5.83 -9.73 8.40
N PRO A 167 -6.51 -8.94 7.55
CA PRO A 167 -6.94 -9.45 6.24
C PRO A 167 -5.79 -9.96 5.35
N PHE A 168 -4.57 -9.49 5.53
CA PHE A 168 -3.40 -9.98 4.78
C PHE A 168 -3.02 -11.42 5.13
N ASP A 169 -3.44 -11.94 6.27
CA ASP A 169 -3.14 -13.31 6.70
C ASP A 169 -3.86 -14.37 5.85
N HIS A 170 -4.82 -13.95 5.04
CA HIS A 170 -5.61 -14.82 4.18
C HIS A 170 -5.08 -14.91 2.73
N LEU A 171 -3.96 -14.27 2.42
CA LEU A 171 -3.36 -14.22 1.07
C LEU A 171 -2.39 -15.37 0.80
#